data_0e0cdab2092f233c2886046285516b9d
#
_entry.id   0e0cdab2092f233c2886046285516b9d
#
_cell.length_a   1.000
_cell.length_b   1.000
_cell.length_c   1.000
_cell.angle_alpha   90.00
_cell.angle_beta   90.00
_cell.angle_gamma   90.00
#
_symmetry.space_group_name_H-M   'P 1'
#
loop_
_entity.id
_entity.type
_entity.pdbx_description
1 polymer ?
#
loop_
_entity_poly.entity_id
_entity_poly.type
_entity_poly.pdbx_seq_one_letter_code
_entity_poly.pdbx_strand_id
1 'polypeptide(L)'
;MKLIYTPHTPRLKIVDRYIRGLLRDELPEGLKYHIADHTLHPTKGVVASANRIAISENISEHDRELLITAAYFHDTGYIREYEKNEPIAARMAGRILKLIGYKPNEVVRVQNMILSTDLESEPESHVEKILCDADLDHFGREDFFKLDARLREEWCAIGIDVSDEVKWYKGTLEIIKKHQYYTESQKKLRKKGKQKNIKSLIKKLENIEKRYEAKYNPVVLFQQQQL
;
A
#
# COMPACT_ATOMS: atom_id res chain seq x y z
N MET A 1 8.64 12.09 -18.96
CA MET A 1 9.79 11.42 -18.32
C MET A 1 9.33 10.94 -16.96
N LYS A 2 9.34 9.62 -16.66
CA LYS A 2 9.00 9.13 -15.32
C LYS A 2 10.20 9.43 -14.40
N LEU A 3 10.01 10.36 -13.46
CA LEU A 3 11.05 10.68 -12.48
C LEU A 3 11.24 9.47 -11.56
N ILE A 4 12.40 8.84 -11.64
CA ILE A 4 12.83 7.83 -10.66
C ILE A 4 13.23 8.58 -9.40
N TYR A 5 12.61 8.22 -8.26
CA TYR A 5 13.04 8.78 -6.98
C TYR A 5 14.46 8.29 -6.63
N THR A 6 15.30 9.22 -6.21
CA THR A 6 16.63 8.92 -5.65
C THR A 6 16.78 9.64 -4.30
N PRO A 7 17.34 8.97 -3.27
CA PRO A 7 17.58 9.58 -1.97
C PRO A 7 18.46 10.82 -2.10
N HIS A 8 17.95 11.98 -1.67
CA HIS A 8 18.60 13.28 -1.88
C HIS A 8 19.41 13.78 -0.69
N THR A 9 19.23 13.20 0.51
CA THR A 9 20.05 13.55 1.70
C THR A 9 20.96 12.40 2.12
N PRO A 10 22.06 12.67 2.87
CA PRO A 10 22.92 11.63 3.41
C PRO A 10 22.15 10.61 4.28
N ARG A 11 21.25 11.09 5.15
CA ARG A 11 20.43 10.23 6.04
C ARG A 11 19.52 9.33 5.23
N LEU A 12 18.85 9.85 4.20
CA LEU A 12 18.00 9.04 3.32
C LEU A 12 18.78 7.99 2.53
N LYS A 13 20.02 8.26 2.14
CA LYS A 13 20.89 7.26 1.49
C LYS A 13 21.23 6.11 2.44
N ILE A 14 21.43 6.40 3.73
CA ILE A 14 21.66 5.38 4.75
C ILE A 14 20.38 4.55 4.96
N VAL A 15 19.22 5.22 5.11
CA VAL A 15 17.92 4.57 5.27
C VAL A 15 17.61 3.66 4.07
N ASP A 16 17.74 4.16 2.85
CA ASP A 16 17.50 3.36 1.62
C ASP A 16 18.37 2.09 1.59
N ARG A 17 19.68 2.25 1.87
CA ARG A 17 20.61 1.11 1.90
C ARG A 17 20.23 0.11 2.99
N TYR A 18 19.92 0.61 4.20
CA TYR A 18 19.54 -0.23 5.32
C TYR A 18 18.26 -1.01 5.02
N ILE A 19 17.21 -0.35 4.56
CA ILE A 19 15.92 -0.98 4.27
C ILE A 19 16.06 -2.01 3.15
N ARG A 20 16.76 -1.69 2.06
CA ARG A 20 17.00 -2.66 0.97
C ARG A 20 17.79 -3.87 1.43
N GLY A 21 18.77 -3.69 2.31
CA GLY A 21 19.49 -4.79 2.93
C GLY A 21 18.59 -5.65 3.81
N LEU A 22 17.86 -5.02 4.72
CA LEU A 22 16.93 -5.67 5.63
C LEU A 22 15.89 -6.53 4.89
N LEU A 23 15.28 -5.96 3.84
CA LEU A 23 14.24 -6.64 3.07
C LEU A 23 14.80 -7.79 2.21
N ARG A 24 16.01 -7.66 1.70
CA ARG A 24 16.69 -8.73 0.97
C ARG A 24 17.03 -9.91 1.88
N ASP A 25 17.47 -9.62 3.10
CA ASP A 25 18.09 -10.62 3.97
C ASP A 25 17.09 -11.24 4.96
N GLU A 26 16.05 -10.52 5.36
CA GLU A 26 15.12 -10.94 6.42
C GLU A 26 13.65 -11.07 5.99
N LEU A 27 13.30 -10.74 4.73
CA LEU A 27 11.92 -10.86 4.29
C LEU A 27 11.51 -12.34 4.20
N PRO A 28 10.40 -12.74 4.85
CA PRO A 28 9.86 -14.08 4.72
C PRO A 28 9.56 -14.43 3.25
N GLU A 29 9.84 -15.68 2.88
CA GLU A 29 9.49 -16.19 1.56
C GLU A 29 7.97 -16.09 1.34
N GLY A 30 7.56 -15.48 0.25
CA GLY A 30 6.13 -15.22 -0.02
C GLY A 30 5.70 -13.77 0.15
N LEU A 31 6.34 -12.99 1.03
CA LEU A 31 6.00 -11.57 1.25
C LEU A 31 6.66 -10.64 0.21
N LYS A 32 6.25 -10.74 -1.04
CA LYS A 32 6.89 -9.98 -2.14
C LYS A 32 6.14 -8.70 -2.50
N TYR A 33 4.81 -8.65 -2.25
CA TYR A 33 3.98 -7.51 -2.65
C TYR A 33 4.31 -6.26 -1.83
N HIS A 34 4.17 -6.33 -0.49
CA HIS A 34 4.29 -5.15 0.36
C HIS A 34 5.64 -4.45 0.23
N ILE A 35 6.68 -5.16 -0.06
CA ILE A 35 8.03 -4.63 0.01
C ILE A 35 8.63 -4.33 -1.36
N ALA A 36 8.62 -5.28 -2.30
CA ALA A 36 9.28 -5.08 -3.58
C ALA A 36 8.43 -4.26 -4.56
N ASP A 37 7.14 -4.57 -4.66
CA ASP A 37 6.26 -3.93 -5.64
C ASP A 37 5.56 -2.69 -5.08
N HIS A 38 5.20 -2.73 -3.78
CA HIS A 38 4.45 -1.67 -3.11
C HIS A 38 5.39 -0.57 -2.57
N THR A 39 6.30 -0.90 -1.67
CA THR A 39 7.13 0.11 -0.99
C THR A 39 8.25 0.66 -1.86
N LEU A 40 9.08 -0.21 -2.46
CA LEU A 40 10.35 0.16 -3.09
C LEU A 40 10.34 0.26 -4.62
N HIS A 41 9.20 0.07 -5.27
CA HIS A 41 9.16 0.26 -6.73
C HIS A 41 9.59 1.68 -7.11
N PRO A 42 10.59 1.87 -7.99
CA PRO A 42 11.32 3.14 -8.14
C PRO A 42 10.49 4.32 -8.65
N THR A 43 9.33 4.06 -9.26
CA THR A 43 8.46 5.12 -9.82
C THR A 43 7.01 5.05 -9.32
N LYS A 44 6.62 3.96 -8.68
CA LYS A 44 5.23 3.67 -8.31
C LYS A 44 5.06 3.20 -6.88
N GLY A 45 6.14 2.90 -6.17
CA GLY A 45 6.09 2.49 -4.77
C GLY A 45 5.73 3.66 -3.86
N VAL A 46 5.46 3.34 -2.60
CA VAL A 46 5.04 4.31 -1.58
C VAL A 46 6.10 5.40 -1.40
N VAL A 47 7.39 5.07 -1.39
CA VAL A 47 8.48 6.05 -1.31
C VAL A 47 8.43 7.05 -2.48
N ALA A 48 8.25 6.58 -3.70
CA ALA A 48 8.16 7.46 -4.86
C ALA A 48 6.87 8.29 -4.89
N SER A 49 5.75 7.70 -4.43
CA SER A 49 4.46 8.37 -4.32
C SER A 49 4.48 9.45 -3.25
N ALA A 50 5.03 9.16 -2.06
CA ALA A 50 5.22 10.12 -0.97
C ALA A 50 6.05 11.32 -1.42
N ASN A 51 7.17 11.08 -2.11
CA ASN A 51 8.00 12.18 -2.66
C ASN A 51 7.23 13.03 -3.68
N ARG A 52 6.48 12.41 -4.58
CA ARG A 52 5.66 13.12 -5.58
C ARG A 52 4.58 13.98 -4.93
N ILE A 53 3.87 13.43 -3.94
CA ILE A 53 2.81 14.16 -3.23
C ILE A 53 3.43 15.30 -2.41
N ALA A 54 4.52 15.06 -1.68
CA ALA A 54 5.25 16.06 -0.92
C ALA A 54 5.63 17.30 -1.75
N ILE A 55 6.14 17.07 -2.96
CA ILE A 55 6.47 18.15 -3.90
C ILE A 55 5.20 18.89 -4.33
N SER A 56 4.11 18.17 -4.63
CA SER A 56 2.85 18.76 -5.08
C SER A 56 2.14 19.56 -3.97
N GLU A 57 2.31 19.15 -2.72
CA GLU A 57 1.77 19.82 -1.52
C GLU A 57 2.74 20.88 -0.95
N ASN A 58 3.89 21.07 -1.59
CA ASN A 58 4.90 22.11 -1.26
C ASN A 58 5.32 22.09 0.23
N ILE A 59 5.50 20.89 0.82
CA ILE A 59 6.02 20.77 2.18
C ILE A 59 7.50 21.08 2.25
N SER A 60 8.00 21.40 3.46
CA SER A 60 9.43 21.72 3.66
C SER A 60 10.34 20.53 3.32
N GLU A 61 11.59 20.81 2.91
CA GLU A 61 12.59 19.76 2.65
C GLU A 61 12.83 18.89 3.88
N HIS A 62 12.76 19.48 5.07
CA HIS A 62 12.90 18.75 6.32
C HIS A 62 11.72 17.79 6.55
N ASP A 63 10.49 18.25 6.35
CA ASP A 63 9.30 17.39 6.46
C ASP A 63 9.29 16.30 5.38
N ARG A 64 9.76 16.64 4.17
CA ARG A 64 9.89 15.68 3.08
C ARG A 64 10.91 14.58 3.42
N GLU A 65 12.04 14.92 4.06
CA GLU A 65 13.00 13.92 4.51
C GLU A 65 12.39 12.96 5.54
N LEU A 66 11.66 13.47 6.53
CA LEU A 66 11.00 12.65 7.55
C LEU A 66 9.90 11.77 6.95
N LEU A 67 9.10 12.33 6.06
CA LEU A 67 8.05 11.61 5.32
C LEU A 67 8.61 10.44 4.50
N ILE A 68 9.67 10.69 3.73
CA ILE A 68 10.32 9.64 2.92
C ILE A 68 10.94 8.58 3.83
N THR A 69 11.51 8.98 4.97
CA THR A 69 12.00 8.05 5.98
C THR A 69 10.88 7.15 6.49
N ALA A 70 9.71 7.71 6.84
CA ALA A 70 8.55 6.96 7.26
C ALA A 70 8.06 6.01 6.15
N ALA A 71 8.02 6.47 4.90
CA ALA A 71 7.65 5.65 3.75
C ALA A 71 8.58 4.45 3.52
N TYR A 72 9.87 4.56 3.84
CA TYR A 72 10.77 3.40 3.81
C TYR A 72 10.47 2.37 4.89
N PHE A 73 10.05 2.81 6.07
CA PHE A 73 9.85 1.94 7.23
C PHE A 73 8.45 1.37 7.37
N HIS A 74 7.39 1.99 6.80
CA HIS A 74 5.99 1.72 7.18
C HIS A 74 5.61 0.24 7.15
N ASP A 75 6.07 -0.53 6.17
CA ASP A 75 5.79 -1.95 5.99
C ASP A 75 6.87 -2.89 6.56
N THR A 76 7.94 -2.37 7.17
CA THR A 76 9.02 -3.23 7.68
C THR A 76 8.60 -4.16 8.81
N GLY A 77 7.46 -3.90 9.43
CA GLY A 77 6.89 -4.78 10.46
C GLY A 77 6.53 -6.16 9.94
N TYR A 78 6.16 -6.30 8.67
CA TYR A 78 5.87 -7.58 8.01
C TYR A 78 7.01 -8.60 8.06
N ILE A 79 8.24 -8.17 8.29
CA ILE A 79 9.37 -9.08 8.52
C ILE A 79 9.17 -9.92 9.78
N ARG A 80 8.40 -9.44 10.74
CA ARG A 80 8.19 -10.10 12.06
C ARG A 80 6.79 -10.65 12.20
N GLU A 81 5.79 -9.90 11.79
CA GLU A 81 4.39 -10.27 12.00
C GLU A 81 3.53 -9.62 10.91
N TYR A 82 2.56 -10.38 10.40
CA TYR A 82 1.69 -9.88 9.34
C TYR A 82 0.60 -8.95 9.90
N GLU A 83 -0.01 -9.34 11.02
CA GLU A 83 -0.99 -8.50 11.71
C GLU A 83 -0.29 -7.44 12.57
N LYS A 84 -0.83 -6.22 12.61
CA LYS A 84 -0.31 -5.11 13.42
C LYS A 84 1.17 -4.79 13.11
N ASN A 85 1.50 -4.76 11.84
CA ASN A 85 2.86 -4.48 11.37
C ASN A 85 3.32 -3.05 11.73
N GLU A 86 2.44 -2.06 11.74
CA GLU A 86 2.76 -0.64 11.95
C GLU A 86 3.41 -0.36 13.31
N PRO A 87 2.92 -0.89 14.45
CA PRO A 87 3.61 -0.76 15.74
C PRO A 87 5.00 -1.39 15.75
N ILE A 88 5.21 -2.48 15.02
CA ILE A 88 6.52 -3.13 14.89
C ILE A 88 7.45 -2.26 14.05
N ALA A 89 6.99 -1.80 12.89
CA ALA A 89 7.71 -0.90 12.00
C ALA A 89 8.12 0.40 12.73
N ALA A 90 7.20 1.02 13.46
CA ALA A 90 7.47 2.22 14.25
C ALA A 90 8.55 2.00 15.32
N ARG A 91 8.51 0.86 16.04
CA ARG A 91 9.57 0.50 17.01
C ARG A 91 10.91 0.25 16.33
N MET A 92 10.93 -0.43 15.17
CA MET A 92 12.15 -0.64 14.39
C MET A 92 12.74 0.69 13.93
N ALA A 93 11.93 1.56 13.34
CA ALA A 93 12.33 2.92 12.96
C ALA A 93 12.91 3.68 14.16
N GLY A 94 12.24 3.65 15.32
CA GLY A 94 12.68 4.34 16.53
C GLY A 94 14.05 3.92 17.04
N ARG A 95 14.45 2.65 16.85
CA ARG A 95 15.79 2.15 17.22
C ARG A 95 16.84 2.58 16.20
N ILE A 96 16.57 2.38 14.93
CA ILE A 96 17.55 2.59 13.85
C ILE A 96 17.80 4.08 13.60
N LEU A 97 16.77 4.92 13.61
CA LEU A 97 16.90 6.34 13.32
C LEU A 97 17.76 7.08 14.34
N LYS A 98 17.74 6.69 15.61
CA LYS A 98 18.64 7.20 16.64
C LYS A 98 20.11 6.95 16.29
N LEU A 99 20.42 5.77 15.76
CA LEU A 99 21.78 5.40 15.35
C LEU A 99 22.24 6.17 14.10
N ILE A 100 21.31 6.58 13.25
CA ILE A 100 21.57 7.38 12.04
C ILE A 100 21.66 8.89 12.35
N GLY A 101 21.40 9.30 13.60
CA GLY A 101 21.53 10.71 14.04
C GLY A 101 20.26 11.55 13.85
N TYR A 102 19.06 10.91 13.77
CA TYR A 102 17.80 11.64 13.87
C TYR A 102 17.58 12.13 15.30
N LYS A 103 17.07 13.35 15.45
CA LYS A 103 16.75 13.93 16.76
C LYS A 103 15.53 13.23 17.37
N PRO A 104 15.39 13.22 18.71
CA PRO A 104 14.26 12.54 19.36
C PRO A 104 12.89 12.96 18.83
N ASN A 105 12.66 14.25 18.59
CA ASN A 105 11.42 14.77 18.03
C ASN A 105 11.19 14.33 16.57
N GLU A 106 12.24 14.19 15.76
CA GLU A 106 12.15 13.68 14.39
C GLU A 106 11.76 12.20 14.40
N VAL A 107 12.35 11.41 15.30
CA VAL A 107 12.02 9.99 15.48
C VAL A 107 10.55 9.81 15.83
N VAL A 108 10.03 10.57 16.79
CA VAL A 108 8.61 10.52 17.18
C VAL A 108 7.70 10.86 16.00
N ARG A 109 8.03 11.89 15.21
CA ARG A 109 7.26 12.26 14.02
C ARG A 109 7.25 11.16 12.98
N VAL A 110 8.38 10.50 12.73
CA VAL A 110 8.45 9.36 11.80
C VAL A 110 7.61 8.18 12.33
N GLN A 111 7.67 7.88 13.63
CA GLN A 111 6.87 6.84 14.23
C GLN A 111 5.36 7.11 14.11
N ASN A 112 4.91 8.35 14.35
CA ASN A 112 3.51 8.74 14.19
C ASN A 112 3.04 8.59 12.74
N MET A 113 3.84 9.02 11.76
CA MET A 113 3.54 8.81 10.36
C MET A 113 3.38 7.30 10.02
N ILE A 114 4.25 6.43 10.55
CA ILE A 114 4.12 4.98 10.34
C ILE A 114 2.83 4.45 10.96
N LEU A 115 2.53 4.84 12.20
CA LEU A 115 1.31 4.39 12.88
C LEU A 115 0.02 4.88 12.21
N SER A 116 0.06 6.02 11.52
CA SER A 116 -1.10 6.54 10.80
C SER A 116 -1.44 5.78 9.51
N THR A 117 -0.58 4.86 9.03
CA THR A 117 -0.89 4.02 7.87
C THR A 117 -1.81 2.84 8.20
N ASP A 118 -2.03 2.53 9.47
CA ASP A 118 -3.10 1.62 9.88
C ASP A 118 -4.45 2.15 9.39
N LEU A 119 -5.20 1.29 8.68
CA LEU A 119 -6.49 1.65 8.07
C LEU A 119 -7.59 2.06 9.06
N GLU A 120 -7.42 1.72 10.35
CA GLU A 120 -8.32 2.11 11.43
C GLU A 120 -7.88 3.43 12.10
N SER A 121 -6.68 3.91 11.80
CA SER A 121 -6.13 5.16 12.34
C SER A 121 -6.57 6.37 11.52
N GLU A 122 -6.72 7.51 12.21
CA GLU A 122 -6.96 8.80 11.53
C GLU A 122 -5.70 9.66 11.56
N PRO A 123 -5.14 10.04 10.36
CA PRO A 123 -3.97 10.89 10.30
C PRO A 123 -4.28 12.31 10.77
N GLU A 124 -3.51 12.81 11.74
CA GLU A 124 -3.69 14.14 12.34
C GLU A 124 -2.98 15.22 11.53
N SER A 125 -1.69 15.04 11.27
CA SER A 125 -0.85 16.02 10.58
C SER A 125 -0.93 15.93 9.06
N HIS A 126 -0.54 17.02 8.38
CA HIS A 126 -0.50 17.04 6.91
C HIS A 126 0.48 16.01 6.33
N VAL A 127 1.63 15.77 6.98
CA VAL A 127 2.61 14.78 6.52
C VAL A 127 2.11 13.34 6.71
N GLU A 128 1.35 13.05 7.76
CA GLU A 128 0.67 11.76 7.94
C GLU A 128 -0.35 11.52 6.81
N LYS A 129 -1.17 12.53 6.50
CA LYS A 129 -2.13 12.49 5.39
C LYS A 129 -1.45 12.21 4.06
N ILE A 130 -0.27 12.79 3.83
CA ILE A 130 0.53 12.51 2.63
C ILE A 130 1.00 11.06 2.60
N LEU A 131 1.44 10.49 3.72
CA LEU A 131 1.89 9.11 3.76
C LEU A 131 0.73 8.13 3.52
N CYS A 132 -0.42 8.33 4.16
CA CYS A 132 -1.62 7.52 3.92
C CYS A 132 -2.07 7.58 2.44
N ASP A 133 -2.02 8.77 1.84
CA ASP A 133 -2.34 8.94 0.42
C ASP A 133 -1.31 8.26 -0.51
N ALA A 134 -0.06 8.22 -0.10
CA ALA A 134 1.02 7.56 -0.85
C ALA A 134 0.90 6.04 -0.79
N ASP A 135 0.55 5.51 0.35
CA ASP A 135 0.34 4.09 0.61
C ASP A 135 -0.78 3.54 -0.29
N LEU A 136 -1.92 4.21 -0.30
CA LEU A 136 -3.08 3.82 -1.11
C LEU A 136 -3.16 4.49 -2.49
N ASP A 137 -2.04 5.06 -2.98
CA ASP A 137 -1.96 5.68 -4.32
C ASP A 137 -2.43 4.74 -5.43
N HIS A 138 -2.18 3.45 -5.28
CA HIS A 138 -2.52 2.42 -6.26
C HIS A 138 -4.03 2.25 -6.49
N PHE A 139 -4.89 2.66 -5.56
CA PHE A 139 -6.36 2.60 -5.74
C PHE A 139 -6.86 3.39 -6.94
N GLY A 140 -6.17 4.47 -7.31
CA GLY A 140 -6.50 5.28 -8.47
C GLY A 140 -5.60 5.04 -9.69
N ARG A 141 -4.77 3.99 -9.70
CA ARG A 141 -3.85 3.68 -10.79
C ARG A 141 -4.39 2.65 -11.77
N GLU A 142 -3.80 2.60 -12.95
CA GLU A 142 -4.16 1.64 -13.99
C GLU A 142 -3.71 0.21 -13.67
N ASP A 143 -2.65 0.07 -12.85
CA ASP A 143 -2.11 -1.22 -12.43
C ASP A 143 -2.75 -1.76 -11.12
N PHE A 144 -3.88 -1.17 -10.68
CA PHE A 144 -4.62 -1.57 -9.49
C PHE A 144 -4.89 -3.09 -9.43
N PHE A 145 -5.49 -3.66 -10.47
CA PHE A 145 -5.82 -5.08 -10.49
C PHE A 145 -4.58 -5.99 -10.50
N LYS A 146 -3.48 -5.53 -11.05
CA LYS A 146 -2.22 -6.27 -10.99
C LYS A 146 -1.70 -6.34 -9.55
N LEU A 147 -1.79 -5.24 -8.82
CA LEU A 147 -1.34 -5.17 -7.43
C LEU A 147 -2.30 -5.94 -6.50
N ASP A 148 -3.62 -5.82 -6.72
CA ASP A 148 -4.62 -6.61 -6.01
C ASP A 148 -4.40 -8.13 -6.16
N ALA A 149 -4.08 -8.58 -7.38
CA ALA A 149 -3.73 -9.99 -7.62
C ALA A 149 -2.45 -10.41 -6.88
N ARG A 150 -1.43 -9.56 -6.84
CA ARG A 150 -0.20 -9.84 -6.09
C ARG A 150 -0.39 -9.88 -4.59
N LEU A 151 -1.23 -9.01 -4.06
CA LEU A 151 -1.61 -9.06 -2.64
C LEU A 151 -2.34 -10.36 -2.32
N ARG A 152 -3.23 -10.81 -3.20
CA ARG A 152 -3.92 -12.09 -3.06
C ARG A 152 -2.96 -13.28 -3.09
N GLU A 153 -1.98 -13.26 -4.01
CA GLU A 153 -0.92 -14.26 -4.07
C GLU A 153 -0.11 -14.32 -2.79
N GLU A 154 0.22 -13.16 -2.22
CA GLU A 154 0.94 -13.04 -0.95
C GLU A 154 0.13 -13.61 0.22
N TRP A 155 -1.15 -13.27 0.34
CA TRP A 155 -2.03 -13.82 1.38
C TRP A 155 -2.14 -15.34 1.30
N CYS A 156 -2.26 -15.87 0.08
CA CYS A 156 -2.23 -17.32 -0.14
C CYS A 156 -0.90 -17.93 0.33
N ALA A 157 0.23 -17.30 0.03
CA ALA A 157 1.57 -17.79 0.39
C ALA A 157 1.81 -17.84 1.92
N ILE A 158 1.17 -16.97 2.69
CA ILE A 158 1.23 -16.95 4.16
C ILE A 158 0.10 -17.76 4.82
N GLY A 159 -0.68 -18.53 4.04
CA GLY A 159 -1.69 -19.44 4.55
C GLY A 159 -3.06 -18.80 4.84
N ILE A 160 -3.30 -17.56 4.43
CA ILE A 160 -4.63 -16.94 4.52
C ILE A 160 -5.49 -17.49 3.38
N ASP A 161 -6.68 -18.01 3.72
CA ASP A 161 -7.60 -18.53 2.70
C ASP A 161 -8.22 -17.39 1.90
N VAL A 162 -7.80 -17.28 0.66
CA VAL A 162 -8.29 -16.34 -0.35
C VAL A 162 -8.89 -17.06 -1.55
N SER A 163 -9.29 -18.32 -1.39
CA SER A 163 -9.86 -19.16 -2.47
C SER A 163 -11.21 -18.63 -2.98
N ASP A 164 -12.02 -18.07 -2.07
CA ASP A 164 -13.29 -17.43 -2.43
C ASP A 164 -13.08 -16.10 -3.16
N GLU A 165 -13.19 -16.15 -4.48
CA GLU A 165 -13.00 -15.00 -5.35
C GLU A 165 -14.05 -13.90 -5.12
N VAL A 166 -15.29 -14.28 -4.80
CA VAL A 166 -16.38 -13.33 -4.50
C VAL A 166 -16.09 -12.58 -3.20
N LYS A 167 -15.70 -13.31 -2.15
CA LYS A 167 -15.34 -12.73 -0.85
C LYS A 167 -14.15 -11.77 -1.00
N TRP A 168 -13.12 -12.15 -1.75
CA TRP A 168 -11.96 -11.31 -2.03
C TRP A 168 -12.35 -9.97 -2.66
N TYR A 169 -13.06 -10.01 -3.80
CA TYR A 169 -13.42 -8.77 -4.50
C TYR A 169 -14.49 -7.94 -3.77
N LYS A 170 -15.35 -8.55 -2.96
CA LYS A 170 -16.28 -7.82 -2.07
C LYS A 170 -15.48 -7.02 -1.01
N GLY A 171 -14.50 -7.65 -0.36
CA GLY A 171 -13.62 -6.97 0.60
C GLY A 171 -12.81 -5.84 -0.05
N THR A 172 -12.19 -6.10 -1.19
CA THR A 172 -11.47 -5.07 -1.95
C THR A 172 -12.39 -3.90 -2.33
N LEU A 173 -13.62 -4.19 -2.77
CA LEU A 173 -14.60 -3.16 -3.12
C LEU A 173 -15.04 -2.33 -1.92
N GLU A 174 -15.20 -2.93 -0.76
CA GLU A 174 -15.55 -2.25 0.49
C GLU A 174 -14.44 -1.27 0.90
N ILE A 175 -13.20 -1.75 0.94
CA ILE A 175 -12.03 -0.92 1.30
C ILE A 175 -11.88 0.25 0.34
N ILE A 176 -11.89 0.02 -0.98
CA ILE A 176 -11.69 1.09 -1.96
C ILE A 176 -12.85 2.10 -1.96
N LYS A 177 -14.08 1.69 -1.64
CA LYS A 177 -15.22 2.59 -1.50
C LYS A 177 -15.12 3.45 -0.23
N LYS A 178 -14.76 2.86 0.90
CA LYS A 178 -14.61 3.56 2.19
C LYS A 178 -13.45 4.56 2.15
N HIS A 179 -12.36 4.21 1.50
CA HIS A 179 -11.18 5.06 1.39
C HIS A 179 -11.47 6.42 0.74
N GLN A 180 -10.84 7.46 1.24
CA GLN A 180 -10.81 8.80 0.65
C GLN A 180 -9.38 9.35 0.70
N TYR A 181 -8.92 9.95 -0.39
CA TYR A 181 -7.65 10.69 -0.36
C TYR A 181 -7.79 11.94 0.49
N TYR A 182 -6.75 12.26 1.25
CA TYR A 182 -6.72 13.40 2.15
C TYR A 182 -6.26 14.68 1.46
N THR A 183 -5.18 14.60 0.65
CA THR A 183 -4.56 15.77 0.01
C THR A 183 -5.27 16.18 -1.28
N GLU A 184 -5.27 17.47 -1.57
CA GLU A 184 -5.94 17.98 -2.78
C GLU A 184 -5.23 17.54 -4.06
N SER A 185 -3.89 17.48 -4.03
CA SER A 185 -3.11 16.99 -5.17
C SER A 185 -3.44 15.54 -5.50
N GLN A 186 -3.59 14.69 -4.50
CA GLN A 186 -3.89 13.27 -4.70
C GLN A 186 -5.36 13.05 -5.12
N LYS A 187 -6.30 13.77 -4.51
CA LYS A 187 -7.70 13.80 -4.97
C LYS A 187 -7.79 14.13 -6.45
N LYS A 188 -7.13 15.23 -6.87
CA LYS A 188 -7.11 15.67 -8.27
C LYS A 188 -6.50 14.63 -9.20
N LEU A 189 -5.41 13.99 -8.77
CA LEU A 189 -4.68 13.02 -9.59
C LEU A 189 -5.41 11.69 -9.73
N ARG A 190 -6.02 11.17 -8.63
CA ARG A 190 -6.46 9.78 -8.54
C ARG A 190 -7.97 9.55 -8.58
N LYS A 191 -8.80 10.57 -8.32
CA LYS A 191 -10.26 10.43 -8.24
C LYS A 191 -10.87 9.71 -9.43
N LYS A 192 -10.51 10.13 -10.66
CA LYS A 192 -11.06 9.52 -11.89
C LYS A 192 -10.63 8.06 -12.04
N GLY A 193 -9.36 7.75 -11.78
CA GLY A 193 -8.83 6.39 -11.85
C GLY A 193 -9.49 5.48 -10.80
N LYS A 194 -9.63 5.97 -9.57
CA LYS A 194 -10.30 5.24 -8.49
C LYS A 194 -11.76 4.92 -8.84
N GLN A 195 -12.50 5.89 -9.38
CA GLN A 195 -13.88 5.65 -9.84
C GLN A 195 -13.95 4.59 -10.96
N LYS A 196 -12.99 4.62 -11.91
CA LYS A 196 -12.88 3.60 -12.96
C LYS A 196 -12.62 2.22 -12.36
N ASN A 197 -11.71 2.12 -11.41
CA ASN A 197 -11.37 0.85 -10.75
C ASN A 197 -12.55 0.30 -9.94
N ILE A 198 -13.30 1.14 -9.22
CA ILE A 198 -14.53 0.74 -8.52
C ILE A 198 -15.56 0.17 -9.51
N LYS A 199 -15.83 0.85 -10.63
CA LYS A 199 -16.76 0.36 -11.67
C LYS A 199 -16.30 -0.98 -12.24
N SER A 200 -15.00 -1.15 -12.46
CA SER A 200 -14.42 -2.38 -12.98
C SER A 200 -14.52 -3.54 -11.97
N LEU A 201 -14.35 -3.26 -10.67
CA LEU A 201 -14.56 -4.24 -9.60
C LEU A 201 -16.01 -4.71 -9.54
N ILE A 202 -16.97 -3.79 -9.60
CA ILE A 202 -18.41 -4.13 -9.61
C ILE A 202 -18.72 -5.05 -10.80
N LYS A 203 -18.30 -4.68 -12.01
CA LYS A 203 -18.50 -5.50 -13.21
C LYS A 203 -17.84 -6.87 -13.09
N LYS A 204 -16.65 -6.95 -12.47
CA LYS A 204 -15.96 -8.21 -12.23
C LYS A 204 -16.76 -9.12 -11.28
N LEU A 205 -17.26 -8.56 -10.18
CA LEU A 205 -18.13 -9.28 -9.23
C LEU A 205 -19.39 -9.81 -9.92
N GLU A 206 -20.13 -8.98 -10.65
CA GLU A 206 -21.32 -9.39 -11.40
C GLU A 206 -21.04 -10.56 -12.35
N ASN A 207 -19.88 -10.52 -13.04
CA ASN A 207 -19.49 -11.60 -13.96
C ASN A 207 -19.15 -12.91 -13.22
N ILE A 208 -18.53 -12.79 -12.03
CA ILE A 208 -18.22 -13.97 -11.21
C ILE A 208 -19.52 -14.58 -10.69
N GLU A 209 -20.42 -13.78 -10.13
CA GLU A 209 -21.70 -14.23 -9.60
C GLU A 209 -22.53 -14.93 -10.69
N LYS A 210 -22.64 -14.35 -11.89
CA LYS A 210 -23.30 -14.99 -13.04
C LYS A 210 -22.67 -16.34 -13.43
N ARG A 211 -21.34 -16.46 -13.37
CA ARG A 211 -20.66 -17.75 -13.63
C ARG A 211 -21.01 -18.81 -12.58
N TYR A 212 -21.11 -18.40 -11.30
CA TYR A 212 -21.53 -19.31 -10.24
C TYR A 212 -23.00 -19.72 -10.39
N GLU A 213 -23.89 -18.78 -10.68
CA GLU A 213 -25.31 -19.08 -10.95
C GLU A 213 -25.48 -20.06 -12.14
N ALA A 214 -24.77 -19.80 -13.25
CA ALA A 214 -24.83 -20.71 -14.42
C ALA A 214 -24.28 -22.10 -14.11
N LYS A 215 -23.27 -22.21 -13.22
CA LYS A 215 -22.65 -23.51 -12.87
C LYS A 215 -23.49 -24.31 -11.86
N TYR A 216 -24.19 -23.64 -10.96
CA TYR A 216 -24.88 -24.30 -9.84
C TYR A 216 -26.39 -24.16 -9.86
N ASN A 217 -26.98 -23.50 -10.87
CA ASN A 217 -28.44 -23.42 -11.03
C ASN A 217 -28.95 -24.70 -11.69
N PRO A 218 -29.77 -25.51 -11.01
CA PRO A 218 -30.28 -26.78 -11.55
C PRO A 218 -31.10 -26.60 -12.82
N VAL A 219 -31.76 -25.47 -13.03
CA VAL A 219 -32.53 -25.17 -14.25
C VAL A 219 -31.62 -24.99 -15.47
N VAL A 220 -30.47 -24.34 -15.31
CA VAL A 220 -29.46 -24.13 -16.37
C VAL A 220 -28.76 -25.46 -16.70
N LEU A 221 -28.47 -26.28 -15.69
CA LEU A 221 -27.87 -27.62 -15.89
C LEU A 221 -28.83 -28.56 -16.63
N PHE A 222 -30.15 -28.49 -16.38
CA PHE A 222 -31.14 -29.30 -17.06
C PHE A 222 -31.29 -28.94 -18.55
N GLN A 223 -31.17 -27.64 -18.88
CA GLN A 223 -31.24 -27.17 -20.27
C GLN A 223 -30.00 -27.53 -21.10
N GLN A 224 -28.82 -27.61 -20.49
CA GLN A 224 -27.56 -28.00 -21.16
C GLN A 224 -27.44 -29.51 -21.40
N GLN A 225 -28.22 -30.35 -20.71
CA GLN A 225 -28.26 -31.81 -20.92
C GLN A 225 -29.23 -32.23 -21.98
N GLN A 226 -30.03 -31.31 -22.52
CA GLN A 226 -31.02 -31.60 -23.59
C GLN A 226 -30.57 -31.14 -24.99
N LEU A 227 -29.34 -30.63 -25.12
CA LEU A 227 -28.66 -30.28 -26.37
C LEU A 227 -27.49 -31.25 -26.64
#